data_fec1e5b455a46875a60d01321919b7cf
#
_entry.id   fec1e5b455a46875a60d01321919b7cf
#
_cell.length_a   1.000
_cell.length_b   1.000
_cell.length_c   1.000
_cell.angle_alpha   90.00
_cell.angle_beta   90.00
_cell.angle_gamma   90.00
#
_symmetry.space_group_name_H-M   'P 1'
#
loop_
_entity.id
_entity.type
_entity.pdbx_description
1 polymer ?
#
loop_
_entity_poly.entity_id
_entity_poly.type
_entity_poly.pdbx_seq_one_letter_code
_entity_poly.pdbx_strand_id
1 'polypeptide(L)'
;MATAEKFSRAADAFVDVVRGIKPDTWETHGLGVWSVRSLVGHTARALITVCDYLELDPASQVDMETAGDYYGQIYLVYTNPEAIAQRGVQAGIALGDNPIDAIEALKKRALNLISAQDATRLVSLGGMGIPLDEYLKTRVFELVVHSIDIARATGQEAHFTADLIEESASLAAGIAARKGDGEQVLMALTGREQLPEGFSVV
;
A
#
# COMPACT_ATOMS: atom_id res chain seq x y z
N MET A 1 16.31 -2.14 11.29
CA MET A 1 14.84 -2.13 11.40
C MET A 1 14.26 -3.02 10.29
N ALA A 2 13.73 -4.19 10.67
CA ALA A 2 13.28 -5.22 9.71
C ALA A 2 12.17 -4.74 8.76
N THR A 3 11.24 -3.91 9.24
CA THR A 3 10.12 -3.40 8.42
C THR A 3 10.59 -2.40 7.35
N ALA A 4 11.58 -1.56 7.65
CA ALA A 4 12.17 -0.65 6.66
C ALA A 4 12.85 -1.40 5.51
N GLU A 5 13.51 -2.54 5.80
CA GLU A 5 14.07 -3.42 4.78
C GLU A 5 12.98 -4.08 3.92
N LYS A 6 11.90 -4.56 4.54
CA LYS A 6 10.74 -5.09 3.82
C LYS A 6 10.10 -4.03 2.92
N PHE A 7 9.95 -2.80 3.42
CA PHE A 7 9.46 -1.68 2.62
C PHE A 7 10.35 -1.40 1.40
N SER A 8 11.68 -1.40 1.58
CA SER A 8 12.62 -1.25 0.46
C SER A 8 12.41 -2.33 -0.60
N ARG A 9 12.35 -3.61 -0.18
CA ARG A 9 12.17 -4.73 -1.11
C ARG A 9 10.81 -4.71 -1.81
N ALA A 10 9.74 -4.33 -1.11
CA ALA A 10 8.42 -4.17 -1.72
C ALA A 10 8.41 -3.03 -2.75
N ALA A 11 9.10 -1.92 -2.44
CA ALA A 11 9.25 -0.80 -3.38
C ALA A 11 10.13 -1.17 -4.60
N ASP A 12 11.17 -2.01 -4.42
CA ASP A 12 11.96 -2.54 -5.54
C ASP A 12 11.10 -3.39 -6.47
N ALA A 13 10.31 -4.31 -5.93
CA ALA A 13 9.41 -5.16 -6.71
C ALA A 13 8.34 -4.32 -7.45
N PHE A 14 7.81 -3.27 -6.83
CA PHE A 14 6.90 -2.32 -7.50
C PHE A 14 7.59 -1.63 -8.69
N VAL A 15 8.81 -1.13 -8.51
CA VAL A 15 9.58 -0.51 -9.60
C VAL A 15 9.78 -1.51 -10.75
N ASP A 16 10.10 -2.76 -10.45
CA ASP A 16 10.32 -3.80 -11.47
C ASP A 16 9.04 -4.10 -12.27
N VAL A 17 7.89 -4.18 -11.61
CA VAL A 17 6.59 -4.32 -12.27
C VAL A 17 6.31 -3.12 -13.19
N VAL A 18 6.56 -1.88 -12.71
CA VAL A 18 6.34 -0.67 -13.53
C VAL A 18 7.25 -0.65 -14.76
N ARG A 19 8.50 -1.09 -14.64
CA ARG A 19 9.44 -1.20 -15.79
C ARG A 19 8.96 -2.16 -16.87
N GLY A 20 8.22 -3.20 -16.49
CA GLY A 20 7.67 -4.18 -17.42
C GLY A 20 6.41 -3.71 -18.15
N ILE A 21 5.81 -2.56 -17.81
CA ILE A 21 4.61 -2.04 -18.48
C ILE A 21 4.94 -1.58 -19.89
N LYS A 22 4.25 -2.15 -20.88
CA LYS A 22 4.41 -1.76 -22.27
C LYS A 22 3.81 -0.35 -22.52
N PRO A 23 4.39 0.43 -23.44
CA PRO A 23 3.93 1.82 -23.70
C PRO A 23 2.44 1.94 -24.05
N ASP A 24 1.87 0.98 -24.75
CA ASP A 24 0.48 0.95 -25.18
C ASP A 24 -0.52 0.48 -24.10
N THR A 25 -0.02 -0.02 -22.96
CA THR A 25 -0.86 -0.56 -21.87
C THR A 25 -1.21 0.48 -20.79
N TRP A 26 -0.49 1.59 -20.70
CA TRP A 26 -0.63 2.57 -19.62
C TRP A 26 -2.04 3.13 -19.46
N GLU A 27 -2.77 3.32 -20.55
CA GLU A 27 -4.12 3.88 -20.53
C GLU A 27 -5.22 2.81 -20.66
N THR A 28 -4.85 1.53 -20.68
CA THR A 28 -5.84 0.44 -20.62
C THR A 28 -6.42 0.27 -19.22
N HIS A 29 -7.47 -0.52 -19.08
CA HIS A 29 -8.10 -0.83 -17.80
C HIS A 29 -7.09 -1.49 -16.84
N GLY A 30 -7.00 -0.96 -15.63
CA GLY A 30 -6.17 -1.50 -14.54
C GLY A 30 -7.00 -2.24 -13.49
N LEU A 31 -7.67 -1.51 -12.60
CA LEU A 31 -8.48 -2.06 -11.53
C LEU A 31 -9.69 -1.16 -11.25
N GLY A 32 -10.89 -1.72 -11.18
CA GLY A 32 -12.10 -0.95 -10.89
C GLY A 32 -12.29 0.18 -11.89
N VAL A 33 -12.22 1.44 -11.43
CA VAL A 33 -12.36 2.64 -12.27
C VAL A 33 -11.02 3.17 -12.80
N TRP A 34 -9.89 2.59 -12.40
CA TRP A 34 -8.56 3.06 -12.76
C TRP A 34 -8.03 2.47 -14.06
N SER A 35 -7.38 3.30 -14.87
CA SER A 35 -6.42 2.83 -15.86
C SER A 35 -5.17 2.27 -15.18
N VAL A 36 -4.31 1.58 -15.92
CA VAL A 36 -2.99 1.14 -15.41
C VAL A 36 -2.19 2.33 -14.85
N ARG A 37 -2.18 3.49 -15.55
CA ARG A 37 -1.52 4.71 -15.06
C ARG A 37 -2.07 5.16 -13.70
N SER A 38 -3.37 5.18 -13.54
CA SER A 38 -4.02 5.60 -12.29
C SER A 38 -3.74 4.61 -11.17
N LEU A 39 -3.72 3.32 -11.46
CA LEU A 39 -3.38 2.27 -10.50
C LEU A 39 -1.91 2.35 -10.07
N VAL A 40 -0.98 2.58 -11.01
CA VAL A 40 0.44 2.86 -10.69
C VAL A 40 0.57 4.12 -9.82
N GLY A 41 -0.17 5.18 -10.14
CA GLY A 41 -0.21 6.39 -9.33
C GLY A 41 -0.74 6.14 -7.93
N HIS A 42 -1.81 5.37 -7.80
CA HIS A 42 -2.36 4.96 -6.50
C HIS A 42 -1.33 4.17 -5.69
N THR A 43 -0.67 3.19 -6.31
CA THR A 43 0.39 2.40 -5.67
C THR A 43 1.57 3.27 -5.23
N ALA A 44 2.00 4.22 -6.08
CA ALA A 44 3.08 5.16 -5.76
C ALA A 44 2.76 6.04 -4.53
N ARG A 45 1.48 6.22 -4.18
CA ARG A 45 1.11 6.92 -2.95
C ARG A 45 1.64 6.24 -1.69
N ALA A 46 1.94 4.93 -1.73
CA ALA A 46 2.61 4.26 -0.63
C ALA A 46 4.02 4.85 -0.35
N LEU A 47 4.69 5.38 -1.39
CA LEU A 47 5.97 6.09 -1.27
C LEU A 47 5.75 7.58 -0.94
N ILE A 48 4.82 8.23 -1.64
CA ILE A 48 4.49 9.65 -1.48
C ILE A 48 4.10 9.95 -0.04
N THR A 49 3.17 9.18 0.53
CA THR A 49 2.68 9.43 1.88
C THR A 49 3.71 9.15 2.96
N VAL A 50 4.69 8.27 2.73
CA VAL A 50 5.85 8.14 3.61
C VAL A 50 6.67 9.43 3.59
N CYS A 51 6.94 10.00 2.40
CA CYS A 51 7.66 11.27 2.31
C CYS A 51 6.90 12.40 3.00
N ASP A 52 5.61 12.55 2.67
CA ASP A 52 4.80 13.66 3.17
C ASP A 52 4.67 13.62 4.69
N TYR A 53 4.39 12.46 5.27
CA TYR A 53 4.15 12.35 6.71
C TYR A 53 5.43 12.36 7.55
N LEU A 54 6.57 11.92 7.01
CA LEU A 54 7.84 12.00 7.73
C LEU A 54 8.46 13.41 7.70
N GLU A 55 7.99 14.29 6.83
CA GLU A 55 8.36 15.72 6.83
C GLU A 55 7.49 16.57 7.77
N LEU A 56 6.38 16.02 8.27
CA LEU A 56 5.58 16.66 9.30
C LEU A 56 6.17 16.42 10.69
N ASP A 57 5.75 17.25 11.65
CA ASP A 57 6.05 16.99 13.05
C ASP A 57 5.49 15.64 13.51
N PRO A 58 6.17 14.94 14.44
CA PRO A 58 5.66 13.70 15.00
C PRO A 58 4.34 13.91 15.75
N ALA A 59 3.49 12.89 15.75
CA ALA A 59 2.35 12.88 16.65
C ALA A 59 2.83 12.83 18.11
N SER A 60 2.03 13.40 19.01
CA SER A 60 2.36 13.50 20.44
C SER A 60 2.01 12.26 21.26
N GLN A 61 1.13 11.41 20.72
CA GLN A 61 0.63 10.19 21.38
C GLN A 61 0.36 9.09 20.36
N VAL A 62 0.24 7.86 20.83
CA VAL A 62 -0.18 6.71 20.04
C VAL A 62 -1.71 6.63 20.08
N ASP A 63 -2.36 6.72 18.92
CA ASP A 63 -3.81 6.54 18.75
C ASP A 63 -4.13 5.23 18.04
N MET A 64 -3.18 4.70 17.27
CA MET A 64 -3.23 3.42 16.59
C MET A 64 -1.96 2.62 16.97
N GLU A 65 -2.13 1.49 17.63
CA GLU A 65 -1.01 0.67 18.09
C GLU A 65 -0.42 -0.23 17.00
N THR A 66 -1.27 -0.62 16.02
CA THR A 66 -0.91 -1.59 14.99
C THR A 66 -1.36 -1.16 13.59
N ALA A 67 -0.76 -1.78 12.56
CA ALA A 67 -1.22 -1.66 11.17
C ALA A 67 -2.70 -2.06 10.99
N GLY A 68 -3.18 -3.01 11.78
CA GLY A 68 -4.59 -3.41 11.77
C GLY A 68 -5.51 -2.30 12.28
N ASP A 69 -5.08 -1.53 13.28
CA ASP A 69 -5.85 -0.41 13.82
C ASP A 69 -5.93 0.73 12.81
N TYR A 70 -4.86 0.95 12.02
CA TYR A 70 -4.87 1.89 10.92
C TYR A 70 -6.03 1.60 9.95
N TYR A 71 -6.17 0.36 9.48
CA TYR A 71 -7.25 0.00 8.56
C TYR A 71 -8.62 0.08 9.22
N GLY A 72 -8.75 -0.23 10.50
CA GLY A 72 -9.99 -0.05 11.27
C GLY A 72 -10.44 1.41 11.36
N GLN A 73 -9.50 2.36 11.50
CA GLN A 73 -9.81 3.77 11.68
C GLN A 73 -9.83 4.56 10.36
N ILE A 74 -8.96 4.22 9.39
CA ILE A 74 -8.85 4.96 8.13
C ILE A 74 -10.17 4.93 7.33
N TYR A 75 -10.92 3.84 7.41
CA TYR A 75 -12.24 3.73 6.78
C TYR A 75 -13.29 4.64 7.40
N LEU A 76 -13.13 5.04 8.65
CA LEU A 76 -14.03 6.00 9.30
C LEU A 76 -13.76 7.43 8.81
N VAL A 77 -12.52 7.70 8.38
CA VAL A 77 -12.09 9.03 7.92
C VAL A 77 -12.22 9.19 6.41
N TYR A 78 -11.87 8.16 5.64
CA TYR A 78 -11.89 8.19 4.17
C TYR A 78 -13.05 7.37 3.62
N THR A 79 -14.26 7.91 3.77
CA THR A 79 -15.52 7.25 3.38
C THR A 79 -15.96 7.52 1.93
N ASN A 80 -15.25 8.39 1.19
CA ASN A 80 -15.63 8.76 -0.17
C ASN A 80 -14.77 8.01 -1.21
N PRO A 81 -15.32 6.96 -1.87
CA PRO A 81 -14.61 6.19 -2.89
C PRO A 81 -14.18 7.03 -4.11
N GLU A 82 -14.97 8.04 -4.50
CA GLU A 82 -14.65 8.92 -5.62
C GLU A 82 -13.41 9.76 -5.32
N ALA A 83 -13.28 10.27 -4.09
CA ALA A 83 -12.10 11.00 -3.66
C ALA A 83 -10.86 10.10 -3.62
N ILE A 84 -11.00 8.82 -3.27
CA ILE A 84 -9.91 7.84 -3.32
C ILE A 84 -9.50 7.59 -4.78
N ALA A 85 -10.49 7.34 -5.65
CA ALA A 85 -10.28 7.15 -7.08
C ALA A 85 -9.55 8.35 -7.71
N GLN A 86 -10.02 9.56 -7.42
CA GLN A 86 -9.42 10.79 -7.95
C GLN A 86 -7.98 11.01 -7.48
N ARG A 87 -7.63 10.66 -6.23
CA ARG A 87 -6.25 10.73 -5.75
C ARG A 87 -5.31 9.79 -6.54
N GLY A 88 -5.78 8.60 -6.92
CA GLY A 88 -5.02 7.69 -7.77
C GLY A 88 -4.76 8.29 -9.16
N VAL A 89 -5.80 8.87 -9.78
CA VAL A 89 -5.71 9.56 -11.08
C VAL A 89 -4.70 10.70 -11.02
N GLN A 90 -4.81 11.59 -10.04
CA GLN A 90 -3.90 12.73 -9.89
C GLN A 90 -2.45 12.29 -9.64
N ALA A 91 -2.24 11.27 -8.81
CA ALA A 91 -0.93 10.71 -8.60
C ALA A 91 -0.34 10.10 -9.89
N GLY A 92 -1.16 9.39 -10.68
CA GLY A 92 -0.74 8.85 -11.97
C GLY A 92 -0.32 9.94 -12.98
N ILE A 93 -1.05 11.05 -13.03
CA ILE A 93 -0.71 12.23 -13.86
C ILE A 93 0.60 12.86 -13.36
N ALA A 94 0.77 12.99 -12.03
CA ALA A 94 1.94 13.61 -11.43
C ALA A 94 3.25 12.84 -11.66
N LEU A 95 3.20 11.54 -12.02
CA LEU A 95 4.37 10.77 -12.42
C LEU A 95 4.98 11.26 -13.75
N GLY A 96 4.23 12.02 -14.56
CA GLY A 96 4.70 12.62 -15.80
C GLY A 96 5.02 11.61 -16.89
N ASP A 97 5.91 12.03 -17.81
CA ASP A 97 6.29 11.23 -18.99
C ASP A 97 7.28 10.11 -18.67
N ASN A 98 8.01 10.21 -17.56
CA ASN A 98 9.01 9.25 -17.10
C ASN A 98 8.61 8.67 -15.72
N PRO A 99 7.55 7.86 -15.62
CA PRO A 99 7.02 7.38 -14.35
C PRO A 99 8.00 6.51 -13.57
N ILE A 100 8.88 5.78 -14.25
CA ILE A 100 9.91 4.94 -13.60
C ILE A 100 10.89 5.84 -12.83
N ASP A 101 11.45 6.87 -13.45
CA ASP A 101 12.39 7.78 -12.82
C ASP A 101 11.75 8.52 -11.64
N ALA A 102 10.47 8.93 -11.80
CA ALA A 102 9.71 9.57 -10.73
C ALA A 102 9.51 8.64 -9.52
N ILE A 103 9.16 7.38 -9.74
CA ILE A 103 8.97 6.37 -8.67
C ILE A 103 10.30 6.03 -8.00
N GLU A 104 11.40 5.89 -8.76
CA GLU A 104 12.73 5.66 -8.19
C GLU A 104 13.19 6.84 -7.32
N ALA A 105 12.94 8.06 -7.75
CA ALA A 105 13.23 9.25 -6.95
C ALA A 105 12.41 9.29 -5.65
N LEU A 106 11.12 8.97 -5.71
CA LEU A 106 10.24 8.84 -4.54
C LEU A 106 10.72 7.75 -3.59
N LYS A 107 11.05 6.56 -4.11
CA LYS A 107 11.61 5.47 -3.31
C LYS A 107 12.87 5.90 -2.58
N LYS A 108 13.83 6.50 -3.28
CA LYS A 108 15.07 6.99 -2.69
C LYS A 108 14.82 8.03 -1.60
N ARG A 109 13.90 8.97 -1.83
CA ARG A 109 13.51 9.99 -0.84
C ARG A 109 12.89 9.34 0.40
N ALA A 110 11.93 8.42 0.21
CA ALA A 110 11.27 7.73 1.31
C ALA A 110 12.28 6.95 2.18
N LEU A 111 13.20 6.18 1.56
CA LEU A 111 14.22 5.42 2.28
C LEU A 111 15.18 6.31 3.05
N ASN A 112 15.59 7.45 2.49
CA ASN A 112 16.42 8.44 3.18
C ASN A 112 15.70 9.03 4.40
N LEU A 113 14.41 9.38 4.25
CA LEU A 113 13.61 9.91 5.35
C LEU A 113 13.41 8.87 6.45
N ILE A 114 13.11 7.61 6.09
CA ILE A 114 12.98 6.51 7.06
C ILE A 114 14.29 6.30 7.84
N SER A 115 15.42 6.31 7.15
CA SER A 115 16.74 6.08 7.78
C SER A 115 17.16 7.19 8.75
N ALA A 116 16.59 8.38 8.59
CA ALA A 116 16.83 9.54 9.45
C ALA A 116 15.95 9.58 10.71
N GLN A 117 14.98 8.66 10.86
CA GLN A 117 14.06 8.63 11.99
C GLN A 117 14.57 7.76 13.13
N ASP A 118 14.21 8.15 14.35
CA ASP A 118 14.36 7.31 15.53
C ASP A 118 13.37 6.14 15.54
N ALA A 119 13.73 5.06 16.22
CA ALA A 119 12.88 3.88 16.37
C ALA A 119 11.52 4.15 17.05
N THR A 120 11.45 5.26 17.80
CA THR A 120 10.27 5.71 18.54
C THR A 120 9.41 6.71 17.76
N ARG A 121 9.76 7.00 16.50
CA ARG A 121 9.02 7.95 15.65
C ARG A 121 7.54 7.58 15.56
N LEU A 122 6.67 8.53 15.86
CA LEU A 122 5.23 8.47 15.59
C LEU A 122 4.92 9.24 14.31
N VAL A 123 4.22 8.60 13.39
CA VAL A 123 3.70 9.23 12.17
C VAL A 123 2.36 9.88 12.50
N SER A 124 2.18 11.14 12.10
CA SER A 124 0.92 11.88 12.30
C SER A 124 0.02 11.74 11.07
N LEU A 125 -1.14 11.15 11.23
CA LEU A 125 -2.16 10.93 10.21
C LEU A 125 -3.41 11.75 10.54
N GLY A 126 -3.45 12.99 10.08
CA GLY A 126 -4.56 13.89 10.43
C GLY A 126 -4.66 14.18 11.92
N GLY A 127 -3.54 14.18 12.64
CA GLY A 127 -3.44 14.39 14.07
C GLY A 127 -3.43 13.11 14.91
N MET A 128 -3.76 11.95 14.35
CA MET A 128 -3.66 10.65 15.02
C MET A 128 -2.27 10.03 14.84
N GLY A 129 -1.70 9.48 15.91
CA GLY A 129 -0.37 8.89 15.91
C GLY A 129 -0.35 7.38 15.74
N ILE A 130 0.58 6.91 14.88
CA ILE A 130 0.91 5.51 14.70
C ILE A 130 2.43 5.33 14.74
N PRO A 131 2.99 4.27 15.39
CA PRO A 131 4.42 3.98 15.29
C PRO A 131 4.86 3.81 13.84
N LEU A 132 6.01 4.39 13.47
CA LEU A 132 6.54 4.33 12.10
C LEU A 132 6.62 2.90 11.56
N ASP A 133 7.08 1.96 12.39
CA ASP A 133 7.21 0.55 11.99
C ASP A 133 5.85 -0.07 11.61
N GLU A 134 4.80 0.24 12.35
CA GLU A 134 3.43 -0.20 12.06
C GLU A 134 2.84 0.51 10.82
N TYR A 135 3.12 1.81 10.67
CA TYR A 135 2.73 2.54 9.46
C TYR A 135 3.40 1.96 8.21
N LEU A 136 4.69 1.63 8.27
CA LEU A 136 5.40 1.01 7.14
C LEU A 136 4.82 -0.36 6.75
N LYS A 137 4.30 -1.17 7.69
CA LYS A 137 3.59 -2.42 7.35
C LYS A 137 2.38 -2.16 6.46
N THR A 138 1.64 -1.09 6.71
CA THR A 138 0.51 -0.71 5.84
C THR A 138 0.99 -0.34 4.44
N ARG A 139 2.14 0.33 4.32
CA ARG A 139 2.70 0.72 3.01
C ARG A 139 3.28 -0.47 2.25
N VAL A 140 3.89 -1.43 2.95
CA VAL A 140 4.29 -2.73 2.38
C VAL A 140 3.07 -3.45 1.81
N PHE A 141 1.98 -3.51 2.56
CA PHE A 141 0.73 -4.13 2.12
C PHE A 141 0.19 -3.50 0.82
N GLU A 142 0.10 -2.16 0.76
CA GLU A 142 -0.33 -1.44 -0.44
C GLU A 142 0.58 -1.72 -1.65
N LEU A 143 1.90 -1.70 -1.44
CA LEU A 143 2.88 -1.99 -2.49
C LEU A 143 2.72 -3.43 -3.01
N VAL A 144 2.57 -4.41 -2.12
CA VAL A 144 2.45 -5.82 -2.51
C VAL A 144 1.14 -6.06 -3.26
N VAL A 145 0.00 -5.69 -2.68
CA VAL A 145 -1.31 -5.97 -3.26
C VAL A 145 -1.46 -5.29 -4.62
N HIS A 146 -1.20 -4.00 -4.70
CA HIS A 146 -1.41 -3.26 -5.95
C HIS A 146 -0.34 -3.53 -7.02
N SER A 147 0.86 -3.95 -6.64
CA SER A 147 1.81 -4.45 -7.66
C SER A 147 1.34 -5.76 -8.30
N ILE A 148 0.69 -6.64 -7.53
CA ILE A 148 0.06 -7.84 -8.08
C ILE A 148 -1.09 -7.45 -9.02
N ASP A 149 -1.90 -6.45 -8.66
CA ASP A 149 -2.98 -5.96 -9.50
C ASP A 149 -2.46 -5.37 -10.83
N ILE A 150 -1.40 -4.55 -10.76
CA ILE A 150 -0.73 -3.99 -11.95
C ILE A 150 -0.18 -5.12 -12.83
N ALA A 151 0.51 -6.09 -12.25
CA ALA A 151 1.08 -7.20 -12.99
C ALA A 151 -0.02 -7.99 -13.72
N ARG A 152 -1.14 -8.30 -13.05
CA ARG A 152 -2.30 -8.96 -13.67
C ARG A 152 -2.91 -8.14 -14.81
N ALA A 153 -3.12 -6.84 -14.60
CA ALA A 153 -3.68 -5.94 -15.60
C ALA A 153 -2.79 -5.79 -16.84
N THR A 154 -1.48 -5.99 -16.70
CA THR A 154 -0.48 -5.82 -17.76
C THR A 154 0.06 -7.15 -18.32
N GLY A 155 -0.47 -8.28 -17.85
CA GLY A 155 -0.05 -9.61 -18.30
C GLY A 155 1.37 -10.00 -17.87
N GLN A 156 1.81 -9.50 -16.71
CA GLN A 156 3.09 -9.79 -16.08
C GLN A 156 2.92 -10.65 -14.83
N GLU A 157 4.03 -11.10 -14.26
CA GLU A 157 4.09 -11.69 -12.92
C GLU A 157 4.79 -10.70 -11.97
N ALA A 158 4.23 -10.51 -10.77
CA ALA A 158 4.90 -9.79 -9.70
C ALA A 158 5.66 -10.77 -8.82
N HIS A 159 6.94 -10.50 -8.58
CA HIS A 159 7.80 -11.38 -7.80
C HIS A 159 8.06 -10.79 -6.40
N PHE A 160 7.47 -11.41 -5.39
CA PHE A 160 7.69 -11.07 -4.00
C PHE A 160 8.32 -12.24 -3.25
N THR A 161 9.16 -11.93 -2.27
CA THR A 161 9.67 -12.94 -1.35
C THR A 161 8.56 -13.47 -0.44
N ALA A 162 8.70 -14.70 0.02
CA ALA A 162 7.68 -15.38 0.81
C ALA A 162 7.29 -14.59 2.07
N ASP A 163 8.23 -13.94 2.73
CA ASP A 163 8.01 -13.14 3.94
C ASP A 163 7.18 -11.86 3.70
N LEU A 164 7.27 -11.26 2.50
CA LEU A 164 6.42 -10.12 2.12
C LEU A 164 4.97 -10.58 1.87
N ILE A 165 4.78 -11.71 1.23
CA ILE A 165 3.47 -12.31 1.01
C ILE A 165 2.84 -12.76 2.34
N GLU A 166 3.61 -13.42 3.21
CA GLU A 166 3.16 -13.88 4.52
C GLU A 166 2.68 -12.71 5.38
N GLU A 167 3.46 -11.63 5.48
CA GLU A 167 3.09 -10.45 6.25
C GLU A 167 1.84 -9.77 5.69
N SER A 168 1.75 -9.63 4.37
CA SER A 168 0.60 -9.03 3.71
C SER A 168 -0.67 -9.88 3.90
N ALA A 169 -0.58 -11.19 3.73
CA ALA A 169 -1.69 -12.10 3.95
C ALA A 169 -2.14 -12.13 5.42
N SER A 170 -1.19 -12.10 6.35
CA SER A 170 -1.48 -12.04 7.80
C SER A 170 -2.17 -10.74 8.17
N LEU A 171 -1.73 -9.60 7.60
CA LEU A 171 -2.38 -8.31 7.81
C LEU A 171 -3.81 -8.31 7.24
N ALA A 172 -4.02 -8.84 6.02
CA ALA A 172 -5.35 -8.95 5.43
C ALA A 172 -6.30 -9.78 6.29
N ALA A 173 -5.87 -10.94 6.78
CA ALA A 173 -6.66 -11.76 7.69
C ALA A 173 -6.96 -11.02 9.02
N GLY A 174 -5.98 -10.28 9.56
CA GLY A 174 -6.15 -9.44 10.75
C GLY A 174 -7.15 -8.30 10.55
N ILE A 175 -7.16 -7.67 9.37
CA ILE A 175 -8.16 -6.65 8.99
C ILE A 175 -9.56 -7.27 8.93
N ALA A 176 -9.72 -8.43 8.27
CA ALA A 176 -10.99 -9.15 8.21
C ALA A 176 -11.53 -9.45 9.61
N ALA A 177 -10.68 -9.93 10.52
CA ALA A 177 -11.07 -10.23 11.89
C ALA A 177 -11.59 -8.98 12.64
N ARG A 178 -10.96 -7.82 12.45
CA ARG A 178 -11.39 -6.54 13.05
C ARG A 178 -12.71 -6.03 12.47
N LYS A 179 -13.00 -6.35 11.20
CA LYS A 179 -14.26 -6.00 10.53
C LYS A 179 -15.41 -6.95 10.85
N GLY A 180 -15.14 -8.05 11.55
CA GLY A 180 -16.13 -9.07 11.91
C GLY A 180 -16.18 -10.27 10.96
N ASP A 181 -15.34 -10.28 9.91
CA ASP A 181 -15.30 -11.32 8.87
C ASP A 181 -14.26 -12.41 9.15
N GLY A 182 -13.67 -12.42 10.35
CA GLY A 182 -12.54 -13.29 10.69
C GLY A 182 -12.87 -14.78 10.62
N GLU A 183 -14.05 -15.20 11.08
CA GLU A 183 -14.50 -16.60 11.00
C GLU A 183 -14.61 -17.04 9.53
N GLN A 184 -15.23 -16.23 8.68
CA GLN A 184 -15.41 -16.53 7.26
C GLN A 184 -14.07 -16.70 6.54
N VAL A 185 -13.10 -15.78 6.80
CA VAL A 185 -11.75 -15.89 6.24
C VAL A 185 -11.04 -17.14 6.76
N LEU A 186 -11.19 -17.48 8.06
CA LEU A 186 -10.59 -18.68 8.65
C LEU A 186 -11.16 -19.94 8.01
N MET A 187 -12.48 -20.03 7.81
CA MET A 187 -13.13 -21.17 7.17
C MET A 187 -12.68 -21.31 5.71
N ALA A 188 -12.53 -20.21 4.98
CA ALA A 188 -12.05 -20.24 3.60
C ALA A 188 -10.58 -20.71 3.52
N LEU A 189 -9.68 -20.14 4.34
CA LEU A 189 -8.27 -20.53 4.37
C LEU A 189 -8.04 -21.98 4.78
N THR A 190 -8.97 -22.56 5.53
CA THR A 190 -8.91 -23.98 5.96
C THR A 190 -9.71 -24.91 5.05
N GLY A 191 -10.23 -24.41 3.93
CA GLY A 191 -10.91 -25.20 2.89
C GLY A 191 -12.31 -25.68 3.27
N ARG A 192 -12.99 -25.02 4.22
CA ARG A 192 -14.32 -25.39 4.69
C ARG A 192 -15.43 -24.63 3.99
N GLU A 193 -15.18 -23.38 3.61
CA GLU A 193 -16.14 -22.50 2.94
C GLU A 193 -15.43 -21.72 1.82
N GLN A 194 -16.21 -21.12 0.94
CA GLN A 194 -15.70 -20.18 -0.06
C GLN A 194 -16.01 -18.74 0.39
N LEU A 195 -15.11 -17.81 0.08
CA LEU A 195 -15.41 -16.40 0.27
C LEU A 195 -16.50 -15.96 -0.73
N PRO A 196 -17.41 -15.05 -0.33
CA PRO A 196 -18.39 -14.46 -1.24
C PRO A 196 -17.73 -13.83 -2.45
N GLU A 197 -18.44 -13.81 -3.57
CA GLU A 197 -17.99 -13.08 -4.76
C GLU A 197 -17.80 -11.60 -4.42
N GLY A 198 -16.66 -11.03 -4.84
CA GLY A 198 -16.31 -9.65 -4.55
C GLY A 198 -15.89 -9.36 -3.10
N PHE A 199 -15.66 -10.39 -2.27
CA PHE A 199 -15.15 -10.18 -0.91
C PHE A 199 -13.82 -9.42 -0.94
N SER A 200 -13.73 -8.35 -0.14
CA SER A 200 -12.51 -7.57 0.05
C SER A 200 -12.39 -7.11 1.51
N VAL A 201 -11.18 -7.07 2.00
CA VAL A 201 -10.88 -6.53 3.34
C VAL A 201 -10.48 -5.04 3.31
N VAL A 202 -10.21 -4.52 2.13
CA VAL A 202 -9.83 -3.12 1.87
C VAL A 202 -10.60 -2.57 0.68
#